data_b1d7a346a20e9e853827a1c2f1da3472
#
_entry.id   b1d7a346a20e9e853827a1c2f1da3472
#
_cell.length_a   1.000
_cell.length_b   1.000
_cell.length_c   1.000
_cell.angle_alpha   90.00
_cell.angle_beta   90.00
_cell.angle_gamma   90.00
#
_symmetry.space_group_name_H-M   'P 1'
#
loop_
_entity.id
_entity.type
_entity.pdbx_description
1 polymer ?
#
loop_
_entity_poly.entity_id
_entity_poly.type
_entity_poly.pdbx_seq_one_letter_code
_entity_poly.pdbx_strand_id
1 'polypeptide(L)'
;MKDKEFKEWLTKKYDKKSVISSRLSNVARINEVYDIDSYYENNNEYDLFDLFQYSKDDEKQGLEPKANIEIKGNYYNGFQTLRQALSLYFEFLDDTNLISKGSKNKQSSARFIGNKEEFTFYVGPKCRNLVNAIAKSDRNKCNGICEYCGNKAELQSAHKQGEERPQIIENILNKHYKKGNDLYDVPLNDFIEKFKSAHMPIKDHIYFLCSKCHHEYDKEKTITDSMIDAKRKI
;
A
#
# COMPACT_ATOMS: atom_id res chain seq x y z
N MET A 1 17.98 -17.14 -5.42
CA MET A 1 17.91 -15.65 -5.30
C MET A 1 18.77 -14.99 -6.38
N LYS A 2 18.31 -13.91 -7.00
CA LYS A 2 18.96 -13.17 -8.12
C LYS A 2 19.81 -12.00 -7.58
N ASP A 3 20.87 -12.29 -6.84
CA ASP A 3 21.65 -11.29 -6.07
C ASP A 3 22.29 -10.18 -6.88
N LYS A 4 22.88 -10.54 -8.02
CA LYS A 4 23.57 -9.57 -8.89
C LYS A 4 22.59 -8.58 -9.52
N GLU A 5 21.52 -9.11 -10.08
CA GLU A 5 20.47 -8.34 -10.73
C GLU A 5 19.74 -7.45 -9.73
N PHE A 6 19.45 -7.97 -8.53
CA PHE A 6 18.82 -7.19 -7.45
C PHE A 6 19.73 -6.08 -6.97
N LYS A 7 21.03 -6.32 -6.84
CA LYS A 7 22.01 -5.29 -6.49
C LYS A 7 22.05 -4.17 -7.53
N GLU A 8 22.06 -4.52 -8.82
CA GLU A 8 22.03 -3.54 -9.91
C GLU A 8 20.75 -2.73 -9.90
N TRP A 9 19.61 -3.37 -9.65
CA TRP A 9 18.31 -2.70 -9.51
C TRP A 9 18.28 -1.75 -8.31
N LEU A 10 18.79 -2.16 -7.15
CA LEU A 10 18.91 -1.30 -5.96
C LEU A 10 19.83 -0.11 -6.21
N THR A 11 20.91 -0.27 -6.97
CA THR A 11 21.86 0.81 -7.29
C THR A 11 21.23 1.90 -8.13
N LYS A 12 20.23 1.57 -8.96
CA LYS A 12 19.44 2.56 -9.72
C LYS A 12 18.44 3.32 -8.83
N LYS A 13 18.05 2.73 -7.70
CA LYS A 13 17.01 3.26 -6.80
C LYS A 13 17.58 4.03 -5.59
N TYR A 14 18.80 3.71 -5.17
CA TYR A 14 19.44 4.25 -3.98
C TYR A 14 20.89 4.65 -4.22
N ASP A 15 21.27 5.86 -3.78
CA ASP A 15 22.66 6.37 -3.88
C ASP A 15 23.58 5.86 -2.76
N LYS A 16 23.00 5.52 -1.58
CA LYS A 16 23.77 5.13 -0.40
C LYS A 16 24.14 3.66 -0.41
N LYS A 17 25.45 3.36 -0.54
CA LYS A 17 25.97 1.96 -0.52
C LYS A 17 25.56 1.19 0.74
N SER A 18 25.49 1.83 1.91
CA SER A 18 25.06 1.20 3.16
C SER A 18 23.62 0.70 3.12
N VAL A 19 22.71 1.45 2.46
CA VAL A 19 21.31 1.05 2.27
C VAL A 19 21.24 -0.18 1.36
N ILE A 20 21.95 -0.14 0.23
CA ILE A 20 22.01 -1.26 -0.73
C ILE A 20 22.53 -2.52 -0.05
N SER A 21 23.66 -2.42 0.66
CA SER A 21 24.26 -3.55 1.38
C SER A 21 23.32 -4.13 2.43
N SER A 22 22.64 -3.27 3.21
CA SER A 22 21.66 -3.71 4.20
C SER A 22 20.48 -4.46 3.58
N ARG A 23 19.96 -3.97 2.44
CA ARG A 23 18.84 -4.64 1.75
C ARG A 23 19.23 -6.01 1.20
N LEU A 24 20.42 -6.10 0.57
CA LEU A 24 20.95 -7.37 0.08
C LEU A 24 21.16 -8.38 1.21
N SER A 25 21.81 -7.97 2.29
CA SER A 25 22.05 -8.84 3.44
C SER A 25 20.74 -9.33 4.09
N ASN A 26 19.74 -8.48 4.19
CA ASN A 26 18.46 -8.87 4.78
C ASN A 26 17.68 -9.84 3.89
N VAL A 27 17.67 -9.63 2.56
CA VAL A 27 17.06 -10.58 1.62
C VAL A 27 17.80 -11.92 1.65
N ALA A 28 19.15 -11.92 1.68
CA ALA A 28 19.93 -13.14 1.79
C ALA A 28 19.58 -13.93 3.06
N ARG A 29 19.48 -13.27 4.22
CA ARG A 29 19.07 -13.90 5.49
C ARG A 29 17.66 -14.49 5.43
N ILE A 30 16.72 -13.83 4.77
CA ILE A 30 15.39 -14.40 4.56
C ILE A 30 15.48 -15.62 3.67
N ASN A 31 16.25 -15.55 2.59
CA ASN A 31 16.37 -16.64 1.61
C ASN A 31 17.12 -17.87 2.15
N GLU A 32 17.94 -17.73 3.19
CA GLU A 32 18.56 -18.86 3.90
C GLU A 32 17.54 -19.76 4.60
N VAL A 33 16.40 -19.21 5.00
CA VAL A 33 15.34 -19.94 5.73
C VAL A 33 14.12 -20.19 4.87
N TYR A 34 13.79 -19.25 3.97
CA TYR A 34 12.60 -19.28 3.11
C TYR A 34 13.02 -19.09 1.66
N ASP A 35 12.66 -19.98 0.78
CA ASP A 35 12.89 -19.82 -0.67
C ASP A 35 11.98 -18.75 -1.25
N ILE A 36 12.47 -17.49 -1.24
CA ILE A 36 11.68 -16.32 -1.64
C ILE A 36 11.22 -16.43 -3.10
N ASP A 37 12.07 -16.93 -3.99
CA ASP A 37 11.73 -17.08 -5.41
C ASP A 37 10.60 -18.09 -5.59
N SER A 38 10.58 -19.18 -4.83
CA SER A 38 9.49 -20.18 -4.83
C SER A 38 8.18 -19.59 -4.31
N TYR A 39 8.21 -18.79 -3.23
CA TYR A 39 7.01 -18.08 -2.76
C TYR A 39 6.44 -17.15 -3.83
N TYR A 40 7.30 -16.41 -4.53
CA TYR A 40 6.91 -15.52 -5.61
C TYR A 40 6.32 -16.27 -6.82
N GLU A 41 6.99 -17.35 -7.27
CA GLU A 41 6.55 -18.13 -8.43
C GLU A 41 5.20 -18.83 -8.21
N ASN A 42 4.90 -19.18 -6.96
CA ASN A 42 3.64 -19.81 -6.56
C ASN A 42 2.54 -18.81 -6.16
N ASN A 43 2.77 -17.49 -6.28
CA ASN A 43 1.88 -16.41 -5.83
C ASN A 43 1.53 -16.47 -4.33
N ASN A 44 2.48 -16.92 -3.50
CA ASN A 44 2.36 -17.07 -2.05
C ASN A 44 3.16 -16.00 -1.29
N GLU A 45 3.44 -14.84 -1.90
CA GLU A 45 4.21 -13.75 -1.29
C GLU A 45 3.57 -13.27 0.01
N TYR A 46 2.24 -13.33 0.09
CA TYR A 46 1.48 -12.91 1.27
C TYR A 46 1.73 -13.82 2.47
N ASP A 47 1.80 -15.14 2.26
CA ASP A 47 2.10 -16.10 3.32
C ASP A 47 3.50 -15.82 3.89
N LEU A 48 4.45 -15.51 3.02
CA LEU A 48 5.78 -15.12 3.46
C LEU A 48 5.76 -13.78 4.23
N PHE A 49 5.03 -12.77 3.76
CA PHE A 49 4.90 -11.49 4.48
C PHE A 49 4.23 -11.65 5.85
N ASP A 50 3.26 -12.54 5.99
CA ASP A 50 2.57 -12.79 7.26
C ASP A 50 3.51 -13.36 8.32
N LEU A 51 4.46 -14.21 7.92
CA LEU A 51 5.49 -14.72 8.84
C LEU A 51 6.33 -13.59 9.46
N PHE A 52 6.54 -12.50 8.73
CA PHE A 52 7.32 -11.35 9.17
C PHE A 52 6.47 -10.26 9.84
N GLN A 53 5.19 -10.51 10.13
CA GLN A 53 4.40 -9.59 10.92
C GLN A 53 4.81 -9.67 12.38
N TYR A 54 5.24 -8.53 12.92
CA TYR A 54 5.54 -8.37 14.33
C TYR A 54 5.31 -6.91 14.72
N SER A 55 4.41 -6.67 15.65
CA SER A 55 3.99 -5.34 16.08
C SER A 55 4.75 -4.88 17.32
N LYS A 56 4.65 -3.59 17.66
CA LYS A 56 5.16 -3.08 18.94
C LYS A 56 4.41 -3.65 20.13
N ASP A 57 3.16 -4.03 19.95
CA ASP A 57 2.34 -4.61 21.00
C ASP A 57 2.70 -6.07 21.24
N ASP A 58 3.04 -6.82 20.17
CA ASP A 58 3.61 -8.18 20.30
C ASP A 58 4.93 -8.14 21.08
N GLU A 59 5.80 -7.17 20.80
CA GLU A 59 7.06 -6.99 21.52
C GLU A 59 6.84 -6.66 22.99
N LYS A 60 5.90 -5.77 23.31
CA LYS A 60 5.55 -5.44 24.71
C LYS A 60 4.97 -6.62 25.48
N GLN A 61 4.21 -7.49 24.80
CA GLN A 61 3.63 -8.70 25.36
C GLN A 61 4.61 -9.87 25.43
N GLY A 62 5.81 -9.72 24.86
CA GLY A 62 6.82 -10.78 24.81
C GLY A 62 6.42 -11.95 23.93
N LEU A 63 5.58 -11.73 22.91
CA LEU A 63 5.16 -12.78 21.99
C LEU A 63 6.30 -13.19 21.07
N GLU A 64 6.36 -14.48 20.76
CA GLU A 64 7.34 -15.01 19.83
C GLU A 64 6.96 -14.67 18.37
N PRO A 65 7.94 -14.28 17.54
CA PRO A 65 7.70 -14.06 16.11
C PRO A 65 7.32 -15.36 15.38
N LYS A 66 6.48 -15.24 14.35
CA LYS A 66 6.13 -16.37 13.48
C LYS A 66 7.30 -16.86 12.63
N ALA A 67 8.13 -15.90 12.14
CA ALA A 67 9.29 -16.25 11.31
C ALA A 67 10.46 -16.75 12.16
N ASN A 68 11.03 -17.87 11.77
CA ASN A 68 12.19 -18.46 12.42
C ASN A 68 13.50 -17.82 11.92
N ILE A 69 13.67 -16.51 12.21
CA ILE A 69 14.88 -15.76 11.91
C ILE A 69 15.36 -15.05 13.18
N GLU A 70 16.58 -15.32 13.59
CA GLU A 70 17.19 -14.68 14.75
C GLU A 70 17.38 -13.18 14.50
N ILE A 71 16.84 -12.35 15.38
CA ILE A 71 17.04 -10.89 15.37
C ILE A 71 17.95 -10.50 16.51
N LYS A 72 19.07 -9.85 16.19
CA LYS A 72 19.95 -9.25 17.19
C LYS A 72 19.42 -7.88 17.59
N GLY A 73 18.96 -7.75 18.84
CA GLY A 73 18.43 -6.51 19.41
C GLY A 73 16.90 -6.43 19.39
N ASN A 74 16.37 -5.27 19.01
CA ASN A 74 14.93 -5.01 19.05
C ASN A 74 14.20 -5.77 17.94
N TYR A 75 13.31 -6.68 18.30
CA TYR A 75 12.57 -7.55 17.38
C TYR A 75 11.69 -6.77 16.42
N TYR A 76 10.89 -5.82 16.93
CA TYR A 76 10.04 -5.00 16.09
C TYR A 76 10.82 -4.29 14.96
N ASN A 77 11.90 -3.61 15.30
CA ASN A 77 12.73 -2.90 14.30
C ASN A 77 13.39 -3.88 13.32
N GLY A 78 13.86 -5.02 13.82
CA GLY A 78 14.46 -6.08 13.01
C GLY A 78 13.47 -6.61 11.98
N PHE A 79 12.26 -6.99 12.40
CA PHE A 79 11.21 -7.46 11.51
C PHE A 79 10.74 -6.42 10.49
N GLN A 80 10.61 -5.14 10.91
CA GLN A 80 10.30 -4.06 9.97
C GLN A 80 11.37 -3.91 8.88
N THR A 81 12.64 -4.08 9.25
CA THR A 81 13.76 -3.99 8.29
C THR A 81 13.77 -5.17 7.31
N LEU A 82 13.49 -6.39 7.79
CA LEU A 82 13.36 -7.58 6.94
C LEU A 82 12.17 -7.46 5.98
N ARG A 83 11.00 -7.04 6.48
CA ARG A 83 9.82 -6.81 5.65
C ARG A 83 10.06 -5.79 4.54
N GLN A 84 10.78 -4.71 4.86
CA GLN A 84 11.10 -3.70 3.86
C GLN A 84 12.05 -4.25 2.78
N ALA A 85 13.02 -5.07 3.16
CA ALA A 85 13.92 -5.71 2.21
C ALA A 85 13.17 -6.70 1.32
N LEU A 86 12.27 -7.52 1.89
CA LEU A 86 11.41 -8.45 1.17
C LEU A 86 10.50 -7.76 0.17
N SER A 87 9.86 -6.64 0.58
CA SER A 87 9.02 -5.84 -0.30
C SER A 87 9.78 -5.31 -1.52
N LEU A 88 11.03 -4.86 -1.31
CA LEU A 88 11.88 -4.38 -2.41
C LEU A 88 12.33 -5.52 -3.33
N TYR A 89 12.52 -6.72 -2.80
CA TYR A 89 12.89 -7.87 -3.62
C TYR A 89 11.73 -8.32 -4.52
N PHE A 90 10.50 -8.33 -3.99
CA PHE A 90 9.32 -8.62 -4.82
C PHE A 90 9.07 -7.54 -5.87
N GLU A 91 9.25 -6.25 -5.53
CA GLU A 91 9.20 -5.16 -6.52
C GLU A 91 10.22 -5.36 -7.65
N PHE A 92 11.43 -5.79 -7.31
CA PHE A 92 12.46 -6.14 -8.28
C PHE A 92 12.04 -7.32 -9.17
N LEU A 93 11.46 -8.38 -8.59
CA LEU A 93 10.99 -9.52 -9.37
C LEU A 93 9.86 -9.13 -10.32
N ASP A 94 8.93 -8.27 -9.90
CA ASP A 94 7.88 -7.71 -10.76
C ASP A 94 8.49 -6.94 -11.92
N ASP A 95 9.41 -6.00 -11.66
CA ASP A 95 10.07 -5.17 -12.67
C ASP A 95 10.84 -6.04 -13.68
N THR A 96 11.57 -7.05 -13.22
CA THR A 96 12.37 -7.91 -14.10
C THR A 96 11.52 -8.87 -14.92
N ASN A 97 10.40 -9.36 -14.39
CA ASN A 97 9.45 -10.18 -15.14
C ASN A 97 8.74 -9.38 -16.24
N LEU A 98 8.51 -8.08 -16.03
CA LEU A 98 8.00 -7.18 -17.07
C LEU A 98 9.01 -6.98 -18.22
N ILE A 99 10.30 -6.92 -17.90
CA ILE A 99 11.38 -6.72 -18.90
C ILE A 99 11.68 -8.01 -19.69
N SER A 100 11.69 -9.17 -19.01
CA SER A 100 11.98 -10.48 -19.65
C SER A 100 10.86 -10.98 -20.56
N LYS A 101 9.64 -10.48 -20.39
CA LYS A 101 8.48 -10.73 -21.27
C LYS A 101 8.36 -9.64 -22.34
N GLY A 102 9.46 -9.39 -23.08
CA GLY A 102 9.48 -8.48 -24.21
C GLY A 102 8.22 -8.63 -25.07
N SER A 103 7.43 -7.58 -25.09
CA SER A 103 6.42 -7.26 -26.11
C SER A 103 5.58 -8.42 -26.63
N LYS A 104 4.75 -9.02 -25.78
CA LYS A 104 3.46 -9.60 -26.14
C LYS A 104 2.56 -9.55 -24.90
N ASN A 105 1.49 -8.76 -25.00
CA ASN A 105 0.39 -8.69 -24.04
C ASN A 105 -0.03 -10.07 -23.51
N LYS A 106 0.53 -10.46 -22.38
CA LYS A 106 -0.10 -11.32 -21.39
C LYS A 106 0.27 -10.72 -20.04
N GLN A 107 -0.53 -9.75 -19.61
CA GLN A 107 -0.69 -9.42 -18.23
C GLN A 107 -0.97 -10.72 -17.48
N SER A 108 0.01 -11.30 -16.79
CA SER A 108 -0.28 -12.14 -15.64
C SER A 108 -0.84 -11.17 -14.61
N SER A 109 -2.14 -10.98 -14.64
CA SER A 109 -2.83 -10.16 -13.68
C SER A 109 -2.67 -10.84 -12.33
N ALA A 110 -1.87 -10.27 -11.43
CA ALA A 110 -1.86 -10.68 -10.04
C ALA A 110 -3.32 -10.80 -9.58
N ARG A 111 -3.69 -11.93 -9.00
CA ARG A 111 -5.06 -12.27 -8.65
C ARG A 111 -5.14 -12.50 -7.16
N PHE A 112 -6.11 -11.92 -6.52
CA PHE A 112 -6.42 -12.18 -5.12
C PHE A 112 -7.64 -13.10 -5.04
N ILE A 113 -7.57 -14.14 -4.20
CA ILE A 113 -8.72 -14.98 -3.84
C ILE A 113 -8.77 -15.03 -2.32
N GLY A 114 -9.89 -14.58 -1.73
CA GLY A 114 -10.05 -14.52 -0.28
C GLY A 114 -11.28 -13.72 0.14
N ASN A 115 -11.41 -13.45 1.44
CA ASN A 115 -12.50 -12.64 1.99
C ASN A 115 -12.19 -11.13 1.93
N LYS A 116 -13.16 -10.30 2.33
CA LYS A 116 -13.04 -8.83 2.32
C LYS A 116 -11.98 -8.32 3.29
N GLU A 117 -11.89 -8.92 4.46
CA GLU A 117 -10.94 -8.54 5.51
C GLU A 117 -9.50 -8.77 5.03
N GLU A 118 -9.23 -9.93 4.45
CA GLU A 118 -7.95 -10.26 3.84
C GLU A 118 -7.63 -9.32 2.69
N PHE A 119 -8.58 -9.08 1.78
CA PHE A 119 -8.39 -8.14 0.69
C PHE A 119 -8.02 -6.75 1.20
N THR A 120 -8.77 -6.24 2.18
CA THR A 120 -8.53 -4.91 2.77
C THR A 120 -7.18 -4.84 3.46
N PHE A 121 -6.79 -5.92 4.13
CA PHE A 121 -5.50 -6.01 4.79
C PHE A 121 -4.33 -5.96 3.79
N TYR A 122 -4.38 -6.76 2.73
CA TYR A 122 -3.28 -6.88 1.77
C TYR A 122 -3.27 -5.79 0.71
N VAL A 123 -4.42 -5.40 0.16
CA VAL A 123 -4.54 -4.45 -0.94
C VAL A 123 -4.82 -3.03 -0.45
N GLY A 124 -5.37 -2.87 0.77
CA GLY A 124 -5.69 -1.56 1.36
C GLY A 124 -4.53 -0.57 1.42
N PRO A 125 -3.31 -0.97 1.84
CA PRO A 125 -2.13 -0.10 1.78
C PRO A 125 -1.80 0.39 0.36
N LYS A 126 -1.91 -0.47 -0.64
CA LYS A 126 -1.73 -0.10 -2.06
C LYS A 126 -2.80 0.88 -2.52
N CYS A 127 -4.05 0.68 -2.12
CA CYS A 127 -5.15 1.61 -2.37
C CYS A 127 -4.88 2.99 -1.76
N ARG A 128 -4.35 3.06 -0.53
CA ARG A 128 -3.96 4.33 0.11
C ARG A 128 -2.90 5.08 -0.70
N ASN A 129 -1.84 4.38 -1.09
CA ASN A 129 -0.77 4.96 -1.89
C ASN A 129 -1.28 5.45 -3.25
N LEU A 130 -2.19 4.70 -3.86
CA LEU A 130 -2.81 5.04 -5.12
C LEU A 130 -3.64 6.32 -5.02
N VAL A 131 -4.50 6.47 -4.00
CA VAL A 131 -5.25 7.71 -3.76
C VAL A 131 -4.30 8.90 -3.59
N ASN A 132 -3.24 8.75 -2.80
CA ASN A 132 -2.24 9.80 -2.63
C ASN A 132 -1.57 10.20 -3.96
N ALA A 133 -1.31 9.25 -4.84
CA ALA A 133 -0.70 9.49 -6.14
C ALA A 133 -1.65 10.22 -7.10
N ILE A 134 -2.89 9.75 -7.26
CA ILE A 134 -3.88 10.35 -8.17
C ILE A 134 -4.33 11.73 -7.70
N ALA A 135 -4.42 11.96 -6.39
CA ALA A 135 -4.80 13.24 -5.80
C ALA A 135 -3.67 14.28 -5.77
N LYS A 136 -2.41 13.86 -6.02
CA LYS A 136 -1.22 14.73 -5.89
C LYS A 136 -1.31 15.99 -6.75
N SER A 137 -1.74 15.86 -8.00
CA SER A 137 -1.85 16.98 -8.93
C SER A 137 -2.84 18.04 -8.43
N ASP A 138 -4.03 17.61 -8.02
CA ASP A 138 -5.09 18.53 -7.57
C ASP A 138 -4.76 19.13 -6.21
N ARG A 139 -4.16 18.34 -5.29
CA ARG A 139 -3.62 18.85 -4.03
C ARG A 139 -2.57 19.95 -4.24
N ASN A 140 -1.69 19.79 -5.22
CA ASN A 140 -0.67 20.82 -5.53
C ASN A 140 -1.29 22.11 -6.06
N LYS A 141 -2.41 22.04 -6.80
CA LYS A 141 -3.16 23.23 -7.28
C LYS A 141 -3.72 24.08 -6.14
N CYS A 142 -3.96 23.48 -4.97
CA CYS A 142 -4.40 24.22 -3.77
C CYS A 142 -3.29 25.09 -3.16
N ASN A 143 -2.04 25.03 -3.64
CA ASN A 143 -0.92 25.84 -3.17
C ASN A 143 -0.69 25.81 -1.63
N GLY A 144 -1.05 24.68 -1.00
CA GLY A 144 -0.99 24.53 0.45
C GLY A 144 -2.12 25.24 1.22
N ILE A 145 -3.17 25.74 0.55
CA ILE A 145 -4.32 26.39 1.18
C ILE A 145 -5.38 25.35 1.54
N CYS A 146 -5.70 25.23 2.83
CA CYS A 146 -6.75 24.34 3.32
C CYS A 146 -8.13 24.75 2.79
N GLU A 147 -8.86 23.85 2.18
CA GLU A 147 -10.17 24.14 1.56
C GLU A 147 -11.27 24.50 2.57
N TYR A 148 -11.05 24.21 3.86
CA TYR A 148 -12.00 24.61 4.90
C TYR A 148 -11.61 25.91 5.62
N CYS A 149 -10.43 25.96 6.24
CA CYS A 149 -10.05 27.11 7.06
C CYS A 149 -9.30 28.22 6.30
N GLY A 150 -8.88 27.98 5.06
CA GLY A 150 -8.11 28.92 4.26
C GLY A 150 -6.65 29.14 4.69
N ASN A 151 -6.22 28.48 5.75
CA ASN A 151 -4.85 28.63 6.24
C ASN A 151 -3.86 27.85 5.36
N LYS A 152 -2.65 28.39 5.22
CA LYS A 152 -1.56 27.72 4.54
C LYS A 152 -0.96 26.63 5.44
N ALA A 153 -0.91 25.39 4.94
CA ALA A 153 -0.43 24.22 5.67
C ALA A 153 -0.05 23.09 4.71
N GLU A 154 0.57 22.04 5.25
CA GLU A 154 0.65 20.75 4.55
C GLU A 154 -0.76 20.15 4.46
N LEU A 155 -1.18 19.81 3.23
CA LEU A 155 -2.53 19.31 2.97
C LEU A 155 -2.58 17.80 2.91
N GLN A 156 -3.62 17.25 3.53
CA GLN A 156 -3.98 15.84 3.52
C GLN A 156 -5.24 15.64 2.67
N SER A 157 -5.35 14.46 2.05
CA SER A 157 -6.52 14.07 1.27
C SER A 157 -7.56 13.43 2.19
N ALA A 158 -8.70 14.08 2.36
CA ALA A 158 -9.85 13.61 3.13
C ALA A 158 -10.96 13.16 2.16
N HIS A 159 -11.41 11.90 2.24
CA HIS A 159 -12.56 11.43 1.46
C HIS A 159 -13.84 12.09 1.95
N LYS A 160 -14.77 12.36 1.05
CA LYS A 160 -16.12 12.79 1.43
C LYS A 160 -16.81 11.77 2.31
N GLN A 161 -17.69 12.25 3.19
CA GLN A 161 -18.44 11.37 4.10
C GLN A 161 -19.34 10.42 3.30
N GLY A 162 -19.28 9.13 3.62
CA GLY A 162 -19.96 8.06 2.88
C GLY A 162 -19.20 7.53 1.67
N GLU A 163 -18.08 8.13 1.30
CA GLU A 163 -17.22 7.71 0.18
C GLU A 163 -15.82 7.33 0.67
N GLU A 164 -15.71 6.90 1.92
CA GLU A 164 -14.44 6.50 2.51
C GLU A 164 -13.83 5.31 1.75
N ARG A 165 -12.51 5.27 1.69
CA ARG A 165 -11.78 4.23 0.97
C ARG A 165 -12.24 2.79 1.27
N PRO A 166 -12.53 2.37 2.51
CA PRO A 166 -13.05 1.04 2.79
C PRO A 166 -14.39 0.78 2.11
N GLN A 167 -15.28 1.77 2.08
CA GLN A 167 -16.58 1.68 1.43
C GLN A 167 -16.47 1.55 -0.09
N ILE A 168 -15.55 2.32 -0.70
CA ILE A 168 -15.29 2.21 -2.14
C ILE A 168 -14.75 0.83 -2.49
N ILE A 169 -13.80 0.29 -1.69
CA ILE A 169 -13.26 -1.06 -1.87
C ILE A 169 -14.40 -2.09 -1.80
N GLU A 170 -15.21 -2.04 -0.76
CA GLU A 170 -16.33 -2.96 -0.56
C GLU A 170 -17.34 -2.92 -1.70
N ASN A 171 -17.71 -1.72 -2.14
CA ASN A 171 -18.64 -1.54 -3.26
C ASN A 171 -18.11 -2.17 -4.55
N ILE A 172 -16.81 -1.98 -4.84
CA ILE A 172 -16.18 -2.58 -6.03
C ILE A 172 -16.12 -4.10 -5.91
N LEU A 173 -15.72 -4.62 -4.75
CA LEU A 173 -15.67 -6.07 -4.50
C LEU A 173 -17.03 -6.73 -4.68
N ASN A 174 -18.05 -6.21 -4.03
CA ASN A 174 -19.40 -6.74 -4.07
C ASN A 174 -20.01 -6.71 -5.47
N LYS A 175 -19.77 -5.59 -6.19
CA LYS A 175 -20.33 -5.38 -7.53
C LYS A 175 -19.68 -6.24 -8.61
N HIS A 176 -18.38 -6.51 -8.52
CA HIS A 176 -17.63 -7.05 -9.65
C HIS A 176 -16.95 -8.39 -9.41
N TYR A 177 -16.70 -8.79 -8.15
CA TYR A 177 -15.79 -9.91 -7.88
C TYR A 177 -16.32 -10.96 -6.91
N LYS A 178 -17.55 -10.79 -6.39
CA LYS A 178 -18.13 -11.74 -5.44
C LYS A 178 -18.39 -13.11 -6.08
N LYS A 179 -17.90 -14.19 -5.42
CA LYS A 179 -18.03 -15.59 -5.84
C LYS A 179 -18.67 -16.45 -4.75
N GLY A 180 -19.90 -16.14 -4.34
CA GLY A 180 -20.60 -16.88 -3.28
C GLY A 180 -20.45 -16.23 -1.90
N ASN A 181 -20.53 -17.02 -0.81
CA ASN A 181 -20.50 -16.50 0.56
C ASN A 181 -19.13 -15.95 0.91
N ASP A 182 -19.00 -14.61 0.95
CA ASP A 182 -17.83 -13.84 1.38
C ASP A 182 -16.49 -14.17 0.70
N LEU A 183 -16.51 -14.88 -0.42
CA LEU A 183 -15.34 -15.13 -1.23
C LEU A 183 -15.31 -14.19 -2.44
N TYR A 184 -14.18 -13.57 -2.66
CA TYR A 184 -13.91 -12.67 -3.79
C TYR A 184 -12.76 -13.23 -4.63
N ASP A 185 -12.89 -13.10 -5.94
CA ASP A 185 -11.90 -13.51 -6.92
C ASP A 185 -11.56 -12.31 -7.79
N VAL A 186 -10.44 -11.64 -7.45
CA VAL A 186 -10.13 -10.27 -7.86
C VAL A 186 -8.88 -10.22 -8.74
N PRO A 187 -9.02 -9.99 -10.05
CA PRO A 187 -7.89 -9.57 -10.89
C PRO A 187 -7.41 -8.18 -10.43
N LEU A 188 -6.24 -8.09 -9.80
CA LEU A 188 -5.79 -6.87 -9.14
C LEU A 188 -5.66 -5.67 -10.07
N ASN A 189 -5.22 -5.87 -11.32
CA ASN A 189 -5.11 -4.77 -12.28
C ASN A 189 -6.48 -4.19 -12.65
N ASP A 190 -7.47 -5.05 -12.88
CA ASP A 190 -8.84 -4.62 -13.17
C ASP A 190 -9.46 -3.91 -11.97
N PHE A 191 -9.22 -4.43 -10.75
CA PHE A 191 -9.64 -3.75 -9.52
C PHE A 191 -9.01 -2.36 -9.40
N ILE A 192 -7.70 -2.23 -9.65
CA ILE A 192 -6.98 -0.95 -9.56
C ILE A 192 -7.55 0.09 -10.52
N GLU A 193 -7.87 -0.31 -11.76
CA GLU A 193 -8.47 0.62 -12.72
C GLU A 193 -9.88 1.05 -12.28
N LYS A 194 -10.71 0.12 -11.77
CA LYS A 194 -12.03 0.45 -11.21
C LYS A 194 -11.91 1.34 -9.97
N PHE A 195 -10.92 1.07 -9.11
CA PHE A 195 -10.67 1.86 -7.92
C PHE A 195 -10.21 3.29 -8.26
N LYS A 196 -9.34 3.48 -9.25
CA LYS A 196 -8.99 4.80 -9.78
C LYS A 196 -10.21 5.53 -10.34
N SER A 197 -11.00 4.83 -11.17
CA SER A 197 -12.19 5.41 -11.79
C SER A 197 -13.22 5.85 -10.76
N ALA A 198 -13.37 5.12 -9.66
CA ALA A 198 -14.27 5.46 -8.55
C ALA A 198 -13.84 6.70 -7.75
N HIS A 199 -12.64 7.22 -7.98
CA HIS A 199 -12.15 8.46 -7.36
C HIS A 199 -12.12 9.64 -8.34
N MET A 200 -12.65 9.49 -9.55
CA MET A 200 -12.57 10.53 -10.58
C MET A 200 -13.92 11.13 -10.91
N PRO A 201 -14.00 12.47 -11.01
CA PRO A 201 -12.92 13.45 -10.80
C PRO A 201 -12.59 13.65 -9.32
N ILE A 202 -11.32 13.79 -8.98
CA ILE A 202 -10.81 13.87 -7.60
C ILE A 202 -11.57 14.86 -6.71
N LYS A 203 -11.85 16.04 -7.25
CA LYS A 203 -12.56 17.12 -6.52
C LYS A 203 -13.97 16.75 -6.04
N ASP A 204 -14.58 15.73 -6.67
CA ASP A 204 -15.93 15.30 -6.32
C ASP A 204 -15.94 14.30 -5.16
N HIS A 205 -14.78 13.69 -4.86
CA HIS A 205 -14.61 12.62 -3.88
C HIS A 205 -13.67 12.96 -2.73
N ILE A 206 -12.79 13.97 -2.90
CA ILE A 206 -11.73 14.29 -1.95
C ILE A 206 -11.65 15.80 -1.67
N TYR A 207 -11.46 16.14 -0.39
CA TYR A 207 -11.08 17.46 0.09
C TYR A 207 -9.60 17.50 0.44
N PHE A 208 -8.98 18.68 0.30
CA PHE A 208 -7.59 18.92 0.70
C PHE A 208 -7.55 19.79 1.95
N LEU A 209 -7.37 19.15 3.10
CA LEU A 209 -7.48 19.77 4.42
C LEU A 209 -6.13 19.78 5.14
N CYS A 210 -5.89 20.79 5.98
CA CYS A 210 -4.80 20.75 6.94
C CYS A 210 -5.06 19.66 8.00
N SER A 211 -4.03 19.21 8.71
CA SER A 211 -4.14 18.13 9.70
C SER A 211 -5.24 18.38 10.74
N LYS A 212 -5.38 19.62 11.25
CA LYS A 212 -6.41 19.98 12.23
C LYS A 212 -7.81 19.82 11.64
N CYS A 213 -8.10 20.44 10.49
CA CYS A 213 -9.43 20.34 9.87
C CYS A 213 -9.75 18.92 9.41
N HIS A 214 -8.75 18.15 8.99
CA HIS A 214 -8.93 16.73 8.65
C HIS A 214 -9.32 15.90 9.87
N HIS A 215 -8.70 16.17 11.04
CA HIS A 215 -9.07 15.48 12.29
C HIS A 215 -10.50 15.83 12.72
N GLU A 216 -10.87 17.13 12.69
CA GLU A 216 -12.22 17.59 13.01
C GLU A 216 -13.27 17.00 12.05
N TYR A 217 -12.91 16.83 10.78
CA TYR A 217 -13.77 16.23 9.76
C TYR A 217 -13.94 14.70 9.95
N ASP A 218 -12.84 13.98 10.09
CA ASP A 218 -12.85 12.51 10.13
C ASP A 218 -13.24 11.92 11.50
N LYS A 219 -12.74 12.52 12.58
CA LYS A 219 -12.87 11.98 13.94
C LYS A 219 -13.98 12.63 14.73
N GLU A 220 -13.93 13.95 14.83
CA GLU A 220 -14.87 14.70 15.66
C GLU A 220 -16.21 14.92 14.96
N LYS A 221 -16.24 14.82 13.61
CA LYS A 221 -17.44 15.06 12.79
C LYS A 221 -18.06 16.45 12.99
N THR A 222 -17.24 17.42 13.42
CA THR A 222 -17.65 18.82 13.63
C THR A 222 -17.67 19.63 12.34
N ILE A 223 -16.92 19.19 11.32
CA ILE A 223 -16.92 19.73 9.96
C ILE A 223 -17.67 18.76 9.05
N THR A 224 -18.55 19.29 8.20
CA THR A 224 -19.35 18.50 7.25
C THR A 224 -19.01 18.86 5.81
N ASP A 225 -19.39 18.00 4.86
CA ASP A 225 -19.22 18.22 3.42
C ASP A 225 -19.84 19.57 2.99
N SER A 226 -21.06 19.87 3.46
CA SER A 226 -21.74 21.12 3.12
C SER A 226 -20.97 22.37 3.59
N MET A 227 -20.28 22.29 4.72
CA MET A 227 -19.48 23.40 5.25
C MET A 227 -18.23 23.64 4.41
N ILE A 228 -17.61 22.58 3.89
CA ILE A 228 -16.43 22.68 3.03
C ILE A 228 -16.86 23.16 1.63
N ASP A 229 -17.90 22.57 1.07
CA ASP A 229 -18.40 22.93 -0.27
C ASP A 229 -18.89 24.39 -0.35
N ALA A 230 -19.46 24.92 0.73
CA ALA A 230 -19.83 26.35 0.80
C ALA A 230 -18.59 27.26 0.67
N LYS A 231 -17.45 26.87 1.21
CA LYS A 231 -16.19 27.63 1.15
C LYS A 231 -15.44 27.46 -0.16
N ARG A 232 -15.59 26.32 -0.84
CA ARG A 232 -15.01 26.10 -2.18
C ARG A 232 -15.63 26.97 -3.27
N LYS A 233 -16.83 27.51 -3.04
CA LYS A 233 -17.56 28.35 -4.01
C LYS A 233 -17.17 29.83 -3.97
N ILE A 234 -16.31 30.24 -3.04
CA ILE A 234 -15.78 31.57 -2.90
C ILE A 234 -14.37 31.67 -3.44
#